data_7b13cadce555e3d1d74a3bd9894940a5
#
_entry.id   7b13cadce555e3d1d74a3bd9894940a5
#
_cell.length_a   1.000
_cell.length_b   1.000
_cell.length_c   1.000
_cell.angle_alpha   90.00
_cell.angle_beta   90.00
_cell.angle_gamma   90.00
#
_symmetry.space_group_name_H-M   'P 1'
#
loop_
_entity.id
_entity.type
_entity.pdbx_description
1 polymer ?
#
loop_
_entity_poly.entity_id
_entity_poly.type
_entity_poly.pdbx_seq_one_letter_code
_entity_poly.pdbx_strand_id
1 'polypeptide(L)'
;WTLEIAMNDGGVRRLTSRSIVVAAGAQPMVPPIPGLDEVGYVTSDTLWGRFSELDQPPRRLVVLGGGPIGCELSQAFARLGSQVSQVEMEDRLMLREDPEVSELAQASLAEDGVSVLTEHKAVRFEREGESKVLIMEHQGEEKRLEFDELLVSVGRKPRLKGYGLEDLGI
;
A
#
# COMPACT_ATOMS: atom_id res chain seq x y z
N TRP A 1 -24.02 25.03 12.08
CA TRP A 1 -23.35 23.75 12.31
C TRP A 1 -22.67 23.73 13.68
N THR A 2 -22.70 22.63 14.39
CA THR A 2 -21.99 22.45 15.67
C THR A 2 -21.13 21.20 15.59
N LEU A 3 -19.86 21.35 15.92
CA LEU A 3 -18.91 20.25 16.07
C LEU A 3 -18.72 19.96 17.54
N GLU A 4 -18.90 18.72 17.94
CA GLU A 4 -18.60 18.22 19.28
C GLU A 4 -17.30 17.42 19.24
N ILE A 5 -16.36 17.77 20.11
CA ILE A 5 -15.01 17.21 20.12
C ILE A 5 -14.81 16.52 21.47
N ALA A 6 -14.61 15.21 21.45
CA ALA A 6 -14.13 14.47 22.61
C ALA A 6 -12.64 14.79 22.83
N MET A 7 -12.32 15.33 24.01
CA MET A 7 -10.96 15.71 24.37
C MET A 7 -10.21 14.53 25.01
N ASN A 8 -8.89 14.52 24.90
CA ASN A 8 -8.05 13.46 25.47
C ASN A 8 -8.11 13.38 27.01
N ASP A 9 -8.50 14.45 27.66
CA ASP A 9 -8.72 14.53 29.13
C ASP A 9 -10.10 14.03 29.58
N GLY A 10 -10.92 13.53 28.64
CA GLY A 10 -12.28 13.07 28.86
C GLY A 10 -13.34 14.18 28.81
N GLY A 11 -12.95 15.45 28.59
CA GLY A 11 -13.87 16.56 28.40
C GLY A 11 -14.50 16.58 27.00
N VAL A 12 -15.52 17.43 26.85
CA VAL A 12 -16.17 17.69 25.56
C VAL A 12 -16.11 19.17 25.26
N ARG A 13 -15.66 19.52 24.06
CA ARG A 13 -15.65 20.88 23.55
C ARG A 13 -16.63 21.01 22.38
N ARG A 14 -17.43 22.08 22.40
CA ARG A 14 -18.35 22.40 21.29
C ARG A 14 -17.91 23.66 20.57
N LEU A 15 -17.85 23.56 19.26
CA LEU A 15 -17.55 24.67 18.34
C LEU A 15 -18.71 24.87 17.38
N THR A 16 -19.12 26.11 17.16
CA THR A 16 -20.13 26.47 16.16
C THR A 16 -19.52 27.24 15.01
N SER A 17 -19.95 26.93 13.80
CA SER A 17 -19.48 27.59 12.59
C SER A 17 -20.58 27.68 11.54
N ARG A 18 -20.43 28.59 10.58
CA ARG A 18 -21.30 28.66 9.39
C ARG A 18 -21.04 27.53 8.41
N SER A 19 -19.79 27.06 8.35
CA SER A 19 -19.34 26.00 7.46
C SER A 19 -18.32 25.13 8.18
N ILE A 20 -18.26 23.84 7.81
CA ILE A 20 -17.27 22.90 8.29
C ILE A 20 -16.58 22.30 7.06
N VAL A 21 -15.25 22.33 7.03
CA VAL A 21 -14.45 21.62 6.04
C VAL A 21 -13.95 20.32 6.68
N VAL A 22 -14.37 19.18 6.13
CA VAL A 22 -13.90 17.87 6.57
C VAL A 22 -12.62 17.54 5.80
N ALA A 23 -11.48 17.67 6.46
CA ALA A 23 -10.16 17.39 5.92
C ALA A 23 -9.50 16.21 6.67
N ALA A 24 -10.24 15.11 6.81
CA ALA A 24 -9.88 13.95 7.63
C ALA A 24 -8.86 13.00 6.97
N GLY A 25 -8.37 13.35 5.78
CA GLY A 25 -7.37 12.57 5.05
C GLY A 25 -7.90 11.25 4.47
N ALA A 26 -6.96 10.35 4.20
CA ALA A 26 -7.23 9.04 3.64
C ALA A 26 -6.44 7.96 4.40
N GLN A 27 -6.81 6.72 4.17
CA GLN A 27 -6.12 5.54 4.72
C GLN A 27 -5.75 4.59 3.58
N PRO A 28 -4.67 3.79 3.71
CA PRO A 28 -4.34 2.76 2.75
C PRO A 28 -5.51 1.82 2.50
N MET A 29 -5.68 1.41 1.25
CA MET A 29 -6.61 0.36 0.87
C MET A 29 -5.89 -0.98 0.97
N VAL A 30 -6.50 -1.93 1.67
CA VAL A 30 -6.01 -3.31 1.76
C VAL A 30 -7.01 -4.20 1.04
N PRO A 31 -6.60 -4.92 -0.01
CA PRO A 31 -7.48 -5.78 -0.77
C PRO A 31 -7.77 -7.08 0.01
N PRO A 32 -8.95 -7.67 -0.13
CA PRO A 32 -9.31 -8.92 0.54
C PRO A 32 -8.72 -10.14 -0.22
N ILE A 33 -7.40 -10.25 -0.24
CA ILE A 33 -6.71 -11.39 -0.87
C ILE A 33 -6.54 -12.51 0.17
N PRO A 34 -6.92 -13.77 -0.16
CA PRO A 34 -6.74 -14.89 0.75
C PRO A 34 -5.30 -15.03 1.25
N GLY A 35 -5.13 -15.29 2.56
CA GLY A 35 -3.83 -15.47 3.20
C GLY A 35 -3.05 -14.19 3.50
N LEU A 36 -3.54 -13.01 3.09
CA LEU A 36 -2.83 -11.74 3.28
C LEU A 36 -2.57 -11.43 4.75
N ASP A 37 -3.57 -11.57 5.60
CA ASP A 37 -3.45 -11.32 7.04
C ASP A 37 -2.55 -12.36 7.72
N GLU A 38 -2.52 -13.58 7.24
CA GLU A 38 -1.74 -14.70 7.80
C GLU A 38 -0.22 -14.52 7.56
N VAL A 39 0.16 -14.02 6.38
CA VAL A 39 1.56 -13.72 6.08
C VAL A 39 2.03 -12.41 6.71
N GLY A 40 1.10 -11.51 7.04
CA GLY A 40 1.36 -10.17 7.53
C GLY A 40 1.86 -9.24 6.42
N TYR A 41 1.55 -7.96 6.58
CA TYR A 41 1.92 -6.92 5.62
C TYR A 41 2.12 -5.57 6.31
N VAL A 42 2.74 -4.64 5.61
CA VAL A 42 2.79 -3.23 5.96
C VAL A 42 2.10 -2.38 4.90
N THR A 43 1.73 -1.18 5.27
CA THR A 43 1.21 -0.13 4.38
C THR A 43 2.06 1.12 4.49
N SER A 44 1.82 2.14 3.67
CA SER A 44 2.50 3.44 3.80
C SER A 44 2.35 4.08 5.19
N ASP A 45 1.30 3.72 5.93
CA ASP A 45 1.03 4.27 7.27
C ASP A 45 1.75 3.47 8.39
N THR A 46 2.11 2.19 8.17
CA THR A 46 2.64 1.28 9.19
C THR A 46 4.09 0.84 8.96
N LEU A 47 4.61 0.99 7.73
CA LEU A 47 5.93 0.46 7.37
C LEU A 47 7.07 1.05 8.23
N TRP A 48 6.99 2.33 8.58
CA TRP A 48 8.05 3.00 9.34
C TRP A 48 8.19 2.45 10.75
N GLY A 49 7.07 2.17 11.42
CA GLY A 49 7.07 1.51 12.73
C GLY A 49 7.67 0.12 12.66
N ARG A 50 7.20 -0.70 11.71
CA ARG A 50 7.67 -2.08 11.52
C ARG A 50 9.15 -2.15 11.13
N PHE A 51 9.58 -1.33 10.18
CA PHE A 51 10.94 -1.41 9.64
C PHE A 51 11.99 -0.73 10.53
N SER A 52 11.57 0.18 11.43
CA SER A 52 12.47 0.72 12.46
C SER A 52 12.95 -0.31 13.49
N GLU A 53 12.26 -1.47 13.56
CA GLU A 53 12.64 -2.59 14.42
C GLU A 53 13.66 -3.55 13.76
N LEU A 54 13.96 -3.34 12.47
CA LEU A 54 14.91 -4.15 11.72
C LEU A 54 16.31 -3.53 11.75
N ASP A 55 17.34 -4.34 11.99
CA ASP A 55 18.75 -3.91 11.92
C ASP A 55 19.18 -3.61 10.48
N GLN A 56 18.51 -4.19 9.50
CA GLN A 56 18.80 -4.04 8.06
C GLN A 56 17.48 -4.00 7.28
N PRO A 57 17.47 -3.40 6.08
CA PRO A 57 16.32 -3.47 5.18
C PRO A 57 15.92 -4.93 4.91
N PRO A 58 14.61 -5.20 4.67
CA PRO A 58 14.18 -6.56 4.36
C PRO A 58 14.92 -7.08 3.12
N ARG A 59 15.41 -8.30 3.17
CA ARG A 59 16.21 -8.87 2.06
C ARG A 59 15.37 -9.00 0.80
N ARG A 60 14.16 -9.58 0.91
CA ARG A 60 13.22 -9.75 -0.21
C ARG A 60 11.94 -9.00 0.12
N LEU A 61 11.70 -7.90 -0.57
CA LEU A 61 10.51 -7.07 -0.40
C LEU A 61 9.59 -7.23 -1.61
N VAL A 62 8.35 -7.65 -1.37
CA VAL A 62 7.28 -7.54 -2.37
C VAL A 62 6.52 -6.25 -2.14
N VAL A 63 6.32 -5.48 -3.20
CA VAL A 63 5.47 -4.28 -3.22
C VAL A 63 4.27 -4.57 -4.10
N LEU A 64 3.09 -4.60 -3.52
CA LEU A 64 1.83 -4.83 -4.24
C LEU A 64 1.21 -3.48 -4.61
N GLY A 65 1.15 -3.22 -5.91
CA GLY A 65 0.61 -2.01 -6.52
C GLY A 65 1.65 -1.15 -7.24
N GLY A 66 1.29 -0.69 -8.44
CA GLY A 66 2.12 0.09 -9.35
C GLY A 66 1.87 1.60 -9.33
N GLY A 67 1.19 2.11 -8.31
CA GLY A 67 0.96 3.55 -8.14
C GLY A 67 2.18 4.30 -7.59
N PRO A 68 2.09 5.66 -7.43
CA PRO A 68 3.21 6.49 -6.99
C PRO A 68 3.90 6.00 -5.71
N ILE A 69 3.13 5.66 -4.68
CA ILE A 69 3.65 5.17 -3.40
C ILE A 69 4.44 3.87 -3.58
N GLY A 70 3.92 2.95 -4.41
CA GLY A 70 4.60 1.69 -4.72
C GLY A 70 5.91 1.93 -5.44
N CYS A 71 5.94 2.78 -6.46
CA CYS A 71 7.13 3.13 -7.22
C CYS A 71 8.21 3.79 -6.34
N GLU A 72 7.84 4.82 -5.57
CA GLU A 72 8.76 5.54 -4.68
C GLU A 72 9.40 4.62 -3.65
N LEU A 73 8.61 3.78 -2.98
CA LEU A 73 9.10 2.87 -1.95
C LEU A 73 9.88 1.69 -2.56
N SER A 74 9.48 1.15 -3.71
CA SER A 74 10.25 0.13 -4.43
C SER A 74 11.67 0.63 -4.74
N GLN A 75 11.77 1.83 -5.29
CA GLN A 75 13.05 2.44 -5.62
C GLN A 75 13.91 2.70 -4.37
N ALA A 76 13.29 3.26 -3.33
CA ALA A 76 13.99 3.56 -2.09
C ALA A 76 14.58 2.29 -1.45
N PHE A 77 13.79 1.21 -1.33
CA PHE A 77 14.26 -0.03 -0.74
C PHE A 77 15.26 -0.78 -1.62
N ALA A 78 15.14 -0.72 -2.94
CA ALA A 78 16.16 -1.27 -3.84
C ALA A 78 17.51 -0.57 -3.63
N ARG A 79 17.52 0.77 -3.55
CA ARG A 79 18.73 1.55 -3.26
C ARG A 79 19.32 1.29 -1.87
N LEU A 80 18.48 0.87 -0.93
CA LEU A 80 18.93 0.44 0.41
C LEU A 80 19.45 -1.01 0.43
N GLY A 81 19.40 -1.73 -0.69
CA GLY A 81 19.95 -3.09 -0.84
C GLY A 81 18.92 -4.22 -0.75
N SER A 82 17.61 -3.94 -0.69
CA SER A 82 16.58 -4.96 -0.78
C SER A 82 16.46 -5.50 -2.21
N GLN A 83 16.19 -6.80 -2.35
CA GLN A 83 15.69 -7.39 -3.58
C GLN A 83 14.18 -7.09 -3.67
N VAL A 84 13.81 -6.11 -4.49
CA VAL A 84 12.43 -5.64 -4.60
C VAL A 84 11.76 -6.23 -5.82
N SER A 85 10.57 -6.81 -5.62
CA SER A 85 9.65 -7.19 -6.70
C SER A 85 8.37 -6.36 -6.55
N GLN A 86 8.10 -5.51 -7.53
CA GLN A 86 6.87 -4.72 -7.59
C GLN A 86 5.86 -5.42 -8.49
N VAL A 87 4.69 -5.76 -7.93
CA VAL A 87 3.64 -6.53 -8.58
C VAL A 87 2.46 -5.61 -8.89
N GLU A 88 2.09 -5.52 -10.15
CA GLU A 88 0.97 -4.73 -10.65
C GLU A 88 0.08 -5.60 -11.57
N MET A 89 -1.23 -5.55 -11.35
CA MET A 89 -2.19 -6.32 -12.14
C MET A 89 -2.48 -5.70 -13.52
N GLU A 90 -2.26 -4.41 -13.66
CA GLU A 90 -2.45 -3.69 -14.91
C GLU A 90 -1.21 -3.85 -15.82
N ASP A 91 -1.34 -3.42 -17.07
CA ASP A 91 -0.30 -3.55 -18.10
C ASP A 91 0.90 -2.62 -17.89
N ARG A 92 0.77 -1.61 -17.02
CA ARG A 92 1.80 -0.62 -16.74
C ARG A 92 1.74 -0.06 -15.34
N LEU A 93 2.86 0.48 -14.87
CA LEU A 93 2.92 1.28 -13.64
C LEU A 93 2.29 2.65 -13.87
N MET A 94 1.95 3.36 -12.79
CA MET A 94 1.48 4.75 -12.87
C MET A 94 0.29 4.92 -13.84
N LEU A 95 -0.67 4.02 -13.80
CA LEU A 95 -1.76 3.91 -14.78
C LEU A 95 -2.56 5.22 -15.01
N ARG A 96 -2.55 6.15 -14.04
CA ARG A 96 -3.23 7.45 -14.14
C ARG A 96 -2.43 8.51 -14.86
N GLU A 97 -1.16 8.26 -15.11
CA GLU A 97 -0.23 9.14 -15.78
C GLU A 97 -0.18 8.81 -17.28
N ASP A 98 0.44 9.69 -18.06
CA ASP A 98 0.67 9.46 -19.47
C ASP A 98 1.58 8.23 -19.70
N PRO A 99 1.42 7.49 -20.80
CA PRO A 99 2.22 6.29 -21.08
C PRO A 99 3.74 6.53 -21.01
N GLU A 100 4.20 7.65 -21.53
CA GLU A 100 5.62 8.01 -21.50
C GLU A 100 6.17 8.18 -20.09
N VAL A 101 5.33 8.65 -19.14
CA VAL A 101 5.70 8.75 -17.71
C VAL A 101 5.81 7.35 -17.10
N SER A 102 4.91 6.44 -17.45
CA SER A 102 4.96 5.03 -17.03
C SER A 102 6.24 4.36 -17.51
N GLU A 103 6.59 4.56 -18.79
CA GLU A 103 7.81 3.98 -19.38
C GLU A 103 9.08 4.49 -18.69
N LEU A 104 9.17 5.81 -18.45
CA LEU A 104 10.28 6.42 -17.73
C LEU A 104 10.40 5.91 -16.29
N ALA A 105 9.27 5.81 -15.58
CA ALA A 105 9.25 5.29 -14.22
C ALA A 105 9.72 3.83 -14.17
N GLN A 106 9.21 3.00 -15.08
CA GLN A 106 9.59 1.59 -15.16
C GLN A 106 11.07 1.41 -15.52
N ALA A 107 11.59 2.19 -16.48
CA ALA A 107 13.01 2.17 -16.84
C ALA A 107 13.91 2.54 -15.66
N SER A 108 13.55 3.62 -14.93
CA SER A 108 14.31 4.06 -13.75
C SER A 108 14.29 3.03 -12.61
N LEU A 109 13.16 2.38 -12.37
CA LEU A 109 13.05 1.30 -11.39
C LEU A 109 13.92 0.09 -11.77
N ALA A 110 13.91 -0.28 -13.05
CA ALA A 110 14.72 -1.38 -13.56
C ALA A 110 16.23 -1.09 -13.45
N GLU A 111 16.66 0.16 -13.70
CA GLU A 111 18.05 0.59 -13.50
C GLU A 111 18.50 0.47 -12.04
N ASP A 112 17.61 0.71 -11.09
CA ASP A 112 17.85 0.54 -9.65
C ASP A 112 17.70 -0.93 -9.19
N GLY A 113 17.43 -1.87 -10.10
CA GLY A 113 17.36 -3.31 -9.81
C GLY A 113 16.00 -3.80 -9.29
N VAL A 114 14.94 -3.01 -9.42
CA VAL A 114 13.57 -3.45 -9.09
C VAL A 114 13.06 -4.40 -10.17
N SER A 115 12.59 -5.59 -9.77
CA SER A 115 11.85 -6.50 -10.64
C SER A 115 10.41 -6.02 -10.78
N VAL A 116 10.07 -5.37 -11.89
CA VAL A 116 8.73 -4.87 -12.18
C VAL A 116 7.93 -5.97 -12.88
N LEU A 117 6.83 -6.40 -12.26
CA LEU A 117 5.94 -7.47 -12.71
C LEU A 117 4.55 -6.86 -13.01
N THR A 118 4.39 -6.31 -14.21
CA THR A 118 3.07 -5.87 -14.73
C THR A 118 2.27 -7.06 -15.25
N GLU A 119 0.96 -6.91 -15.39
CA GLU A 119 0.02 -7.98 -15.78
C GLU A 119 0.07 -9.20 -14.84
N HIS A 120 0.54 -9.00 -13.59
CA HIS A 120 0.60 -10.04 -12.57
C HIS A 120 -0.44 -9.77 -11.48
N LYS A 121 -1.50 -10.57 -11.47
CA LYS A 121 -2.58 -10.45 -10.50
C LYS A 121 -2.28 -11.29 -9.27
N ALA A 122 -2.15 -10.67 -8.11
CA ALA A 122 -2.05 -11.38 -6.83
C ALA A 122 -3.35 -12.18 -6.57
N VAL A 123 -3.23 -13.49 -6.40
CA VAL A 123 -4.36 -14.40 -6.21
C VAL A 123 -4.52 -14.78 -4.75
N ARG A 124 -3.42 -15.18 -4.10
CA ARG A 124 -3.41 -15.59 -2.70
C ARG A 124 -2.00 -15.54 -2.12
N PHE A 125 -1.93 -15.53 -0.81
CA PHE A 125 -0.69 -15.64 -0.04
C PHE A 125 -0.68 -16.96 0.74
N GLU A 126 0.49 -17.55 0.88
CA GLU A 126 0.67 -18.83 1.55
C GLU A 126 1.88 -18.78 2.48
N ARG A 127 1.84 -19.57 3.57
CA ARG A 127 3.02 -19.90 4.37
C ARG A 127 3.46 -21.32 4.09
N GLU A 128 4.73 -21.48 3.74
CA GLU A 128 5.38 -22.79 3.54
C GLU A 128 6.51 -22.94 4.56
N GLY A 129 6.19 -23.47 5.71
CA GLY A 129 7.12 -23.45 6.85
C GLY A 129 7.40 -22.02 7.30
N GLU A 130 8.64 -21.58 7.22
CA GLU A 130 9.03 -20.20 7.56
C GLU A 130 8.94 -19.22 6.37
N SER A 131 8.82 -19.75 5.15
CA SER A 131 8.73 -18.93 3.93
C SER A 131 7.35 -18.36 3.74
N LYS A 132 7.28 -17.12 3.27
CA LYS A 132 6.06 -16.46 2.79
C LYS A 132 6.09 -16.47 1.26
N VAL A 133 4.97 -16.82 0.64
CA VAL A 133 4.85 -16.97 -0.81
C VAL A 133 3.63 -16.21 -1.31
N LEU A 134 3.82 -15.40 -2.34
CA LEU A 134 2.77 -14.82 -3.14
C LEU A 134 2.52 -15.71 -4.36
N ILE A 135 1.28 -16.13 -4.55
CA ILE A 135 0.81 -16.78 -5.77
C ILE A 135 0.12 -15.72 -6.64
N MET A 136 0.61 -15.59 -7.85
CA MET A 136 0.13 -14.63 -8.85
C MET A 136 -0.35 -15.38 -10.09
N GLU A 137 -1.27 -14.77 -10.82
CA GLU A 137 -1.64 -15.19 -12.17
C GLU A 137 -1.02 -14.24 -13.20
N HIS A 138 -0.39 -14.79 -14.21
CA HIS A 138 0.09 -14.08 -15.39
C HIS A 138 -0.18 -14.91 -16.63
N GLN A 139 -0.96 -14.35 -17.57
CA GLN A 139 -1.34 -15.02 -18.84
C GLN A 139 -1.99 -16.42 -18.65
N GLY A 140 -2.79 -16.58 -17.58
CA GLY A 140 -3.46 -17.85 -17.27
C GLY A 140 -2.60 -18.87 -16.55
N GLU A 141 -1.34 -18.56 -16.22
CA GLU A 141 -0.44 -19.41 -15.47
C GLU A 141 -0.21 -18.89 -14.05
N GLU A 142 -0.18 -19.79 -13.07
CA GLU A 142 0.25 -19.44 -11.71
C GLU A 142 1.77 -19.25 -11.66
N LYS A 143 2.18 -18.14 -11.06
CA LYS A 143 3.59 -17.82 -10.75
C LYS A 143 3.73 -17.70 -9.24
N ARG A 144 4.90 -18.08 -8.74
CA ARG A 144 5.22 -18.09 -7.30
C ARG A 144 6.36 -17.13 -7.02
N LEU A 145 6.22 -16.35 -5.95
CA LEU A 145 7.22 -15.38 -5.53
C LEU A 145 7.40 -15.46 -4.02
N GLU A 146 8.58 -15.87 -3.58
CA GLU A 146 8.94 -15.87 -2.15
C GLU A 146 9.35 -14.46 -1.69
N PHE A 147 9.00 -14.12 -0.45
CA PHE A 147 9.33 -12.83 0.15
C PHE A 147 9.51 -12.91 1.68
N ASP A 148 10.16 -11.90 2.23
CA ASP A 148 10.33 -11.74 3.68
C ASP A 148 9.33 -10.71 4.22
N GLU A 149 9.16 -9.57 3.55
CA GLU A 149 8.20 -8.53 3.92
C GLU A 149 7.34 -8.13 2.71
N LEU A 150 6.10 -7.71 3.00
CA LEU A 150 5.10 -7.31 2.00
C LEU A 150 4.62 -5.89 2.28
N LEU A 151 4.75 -5.00 1.31
CA LEU A 151 4.16 -3.67 1.31
C LEU A 151 2.92 -3.66 0.41
N VAL A 152 1.77 -3.32 1.00
CA VAL A 152 0.51 -3.13 0.26
C VAL A 152 0.32 -1.66 -0.06
N SER A 153 0.32 -1.31 -1.35
CA SER A 153 0.23 0.06 -1.88
C SER A 153 -0.74 0.20 -3.07
N VAL A 154 -1.86 -0.54 -3.03
CA VAL A 154 -2.86 -0.60 -4.11
C VAL A 154 -3.85 0.56 -4.12
N GLY A 155 -3.60 1.60 -3.37
CA GLY A 155 -4.39 2.83 -3.35
C GLY A 155 -4.74 3.30 -1.95
N ARG A 156 -5.46 4.41 -1.90
CA ARG A 156 -5.95 5.02 -0.65
C ARG A 156 -7.44 5.33 -0.78
N LYS A 157 -8.17 5.19 0.31
CA LYS A 157 -9.58 5.58 0.41
C LYS A 157 -9.76 6.73 1.39
N PRO A 158 -10.62 7.71 1.11
CA PRO A 158 -10.89 8.81 2.03
C PRO A 158 -11.51 8.29 3.33
N ARG A 159 -11.23 8.99 4.42
CA ARG A 159 -11.88 8.73 5.71
C ARG A 159 -13.19 9.49 5.73
N LEU A 160 -14.31 8.78 5.55
CA LEU A 160 -15.64 9.38 5.43
C LEU A 160 -16.53 9.11 6.64
N LYS A 161 -16.09 8.28 7.61
CA LYS A 161 -16.91 7.81 8.72
C LYS A 161 -16.32 8.23 10.08
N GLY A 162 -17.21 8.26 11.08
CA GLY A 162 -16.81 8.54 12.46
C GLY A 162 -16.87 10.01 12.86
N TYR A 163 -17.50 10.85 12.01
CA TYR A 163 -17.65 12.30 12.26
C TYR A 163 -19.11 12.73 12.44
N GLY A 164 -20.05 11.77 12.52
CA GLY A 164 -21.48 12.03 12.61
C GLY A 164 -22.12 12.52 11.31
N LEU A 165 -21.45 12.34 10.17
CA LEU A 165 -21.98 12.69 8.85
C LEU A 165 -23.12 11.74 8.44
N GLU A 166 -23.02 10.48 8.86
CA GLU A 166 -24.02 9.44 8.65
C GLU A 166 -25.39 9.81 9.28
N ASP A 167 -25.36 10.43 10.45
CA ASP A 167 -26.55 10.89 11.16
C ASP A 167 -27.23 12.09 10.46
N LEU A 168 -26.48 12.80 9.62
CA LEU A 168 -26.94 13.93 8.82
C LEU A 168 -27.38 13.52 7.40
N GLY A 169 -27.26 12.23 7.04
CA GLY A 169 -27.56 11.72 5.72
C GLY A 169 -26.57 12.16 4.65
N ILE A 170 -25.34 12.45 5.01
CA ILE A 170 -24.25 12.88 4.13
C ILE A 170 -23.31 11.71 3.83
#